data_217f0477918955285497ceac4d827b5e
#
_entry.id   217f0477918955285497ceac4d827b5e
#
_cell.length_a   1.000
_cell.length_b   1.000
_cell.length_c   1.000
_cell.angle_alpha   90.00
_cell.angle_beta   90.00
_cell.angle_gamma   90.00
#
_symmetry.space_group_name_H-M   'P 1'
#
loop_
_entity.id
_entity.type
_entity.pdbx_description
1 polymer ?
#
loop_
_entity_poly.entity_id
_entity_poly.type
_entity_poly.pdbx_seq_one_letter_code
_entity_poly.pdbx_strand_id
1 'polypeptide(L)'
;MLAKRSILFLLPLLASASLASAQVASTAKKPQAASAAGATPTTSEDRANALTTNMAQALGLTPAQVEKVRAINTSSVRNVEAARQRFRQDPTKLRGYIEDIGLARLEQLKDVLTPAQFTRYQRKREEKMGIPTTQGTQGNQPPGLGNNGE
;
A
#
# COMPACT_ATOMS: atom_id res chain seq x y z
N MET A 1 49.45 -21.14 -37.15
CA MET A 1 50.58 -21.22 -36.20
C MET A 1 49.97 -21.37 -34.85
N LEU A 2 49.88 -22.63 -34.35
CA LEU A 2 50.66 -23.30 -33.32
C LEU A 2 50.73 -22.45 -32.04
N ALA A 3 50.35 -22.90 -30.84
CA ALA A 3 50.67 -24.17 -30.21
C ALA A 3 49.72 -24.51 -29.06
N LYS A 4 49.43 -25.80 -28.97
CA LYS A 4 48.93 -26.55 -27.81
C LYS A 4 49.95 -26.48 -26.66
N ARG A 5 49.49 -26.46 -25.43
CA ARG A 5 50.18 -27.07 -24.28
C ARG A 5 49.20 -27.64 -23.29
N SER A 6 49.04 -28.97 -23.39
CA SER A 6 48.55 -29.87 -22.34
C SER A 6 49.59 -29.96 -21.22
N ILE A 7 49.16 -29.88 -19.99
CA ILE A 7 49.94 -30.42 -18.85
C ILE A 7 48.99 -31.24 -17.98
N LEU A 8 49.29 -32.52 -17.98
CA LEU A 8 48.74 -33.61 -17.22
C LEU A 8 49.57 -33.77 -15.95
N PHE A 9 48.99 -33.76 -14.77
CA PHE A 9 49.60 -34.28 -13.52
C PHE A 9 48.45 -34.79 -12.63
N LEU A 10 48.31 -36.03 -12.61
CA LEU A 10 48.62 -37.16 -11.72
C LEU A 10 48.15 -36.98 -10.25
N LEU A 11 47.23 -37.90 -9.88
CA LEU A 11 46.70 -38.23 -8.55
C LEU A 11 47.82 -38.66 -7.54
N PRO A 12 47.55 -38.59 -6.21
CA PRO A 12 47.12 -39.80 -5.50
C PRO A 12 46.02 -39.60 -4.45
N LEU A 13 45.10 -40.45 -4.43
CA LEU A 13 44.43 -41.33 -3.47
C LEU A 13 44.94 -41.23 -2.02
N LEU A 14 44.09 -40.83 -1.07
CA LEU A 14 44.03 -41.35 0.29
C LEU A 14 42.62 -41.25 0.87
N ALA A 15 42.08 -42.36 1.26
CA ALA A 15 40.80 -42.56 1.90
C ALA A 15 40.80 -42.08 3.34
N SER A 16 39.72 -41.48 3.80
CA SER A 16 39.27 -41.58 5.20
C SER A 16 37.76 -41.32 5.26
N ALA A 17 37.04 -42.36 5.62
CA ALA A 17 35.62 -42.33 5.94
C ALA A 17 35.39 -41.56 7.25
N SER A 18 34.42 -40.65 7.23
CA SER A 18 33.75 -40.19 8.43
C SER A 18 32.30 -39.86 8.07
N LEU A 19 31.43 -40.79 8.44
CA LEU A 19 29.95 -40.59 8.47
C LEU A 19 29.62 -39.52 9.53
N ALA A 20 29.30 -38.34 9.09
CA ALA A 20 28.62 -37.37 9.94
C ALA A 20 27.30 -37.05 9.23
N SER A 21 26.22 -37.63 9.73
CA SER A 21 24.86 -37.28 9.38
C SER A 21 24.57 -35.83 9.82
N ALA A 22 24.73 -34.90 8.91
CA ALA A 22 24.20 -33.55 9.12
C ALA A 22 22.78 -33.53 8.61
N GLN A 23 21.83 -33.58 9.54
CA GLN A 23 20.43 -33.21 9.33
C GLN A 23 20.41 -31.79 8.81
N VAL A 24 20.12 -31.63 7.51
CA VAL A 24 19.68 -30.35 6.95
C VAL A 24 18.25 -30.12 7.45
N ALA A 25 18.18 -29.47 8.62
CA ALA A 25 16.94 -28.80 9.01
C ALA A 25 16.66 -27.72 7.97
N SER A 26 15.80 -28.06 7.01
CA SER A 26 15.18 -27.11 6.10
C SER A 26 14.27 -26.20 6.95
N THR A 27 14.85 -25.16 7.53
CA THR A 27 14.07 -24.06 8.07
C THR A 27 13.50 -23.29 6.89
N ALA A 28 12.37 -23.73 6.38
CA ALA A 28 11.47 -22.89 5.61
C ALA A 28 11.14 -21.69 6.51
N LYS A 29 11.89 -20.62 6.34
CA LYS A 29 11.59 -19.32 6.96
C LYS A 29 10.28 -18.85 6.35
N LYS A 30 9.15 -19.25 6.99
CA LYS A 30 7.85 -18.65 6.82
C LYS A 30 8.07 -17.14 6.88
N PRO A 31 7.59 -16.36 5.90
CA PRO A 31 7.59 -14.91 6.03
C PRO A 31 6.73 -14.57 7.24
N GLN A 32 7.40 -14.31 8.34
CA GLN A 32 6.75 -13.76 9.53
C GLN A 32 6.36 -12.35 9.14
N ALA A 33 5.07 -12.15 8.89
CA ALA A 33 4.48 -10.83 8.84
C ALA A 33 4.70 -10.23 10.24
N ALA A 34 5.85 -9.57 10.40
CA ALA A 34 6.12 -8.75 11.56
C ALA A 34 5.09 -7.62 11.52
N SER A 35 4.06 -7.77 12.33
CA SER A 35 3.22 -6.66 12.77
C SER A 35 4.12 -5.66 13.47
N ALA A 36 4.72 -4.76 12.69
CA ALA A 36 5.34 -3.55 13.21
C ALA A 36 4.21 -2.57 13.57
N ALA A 37 3.47 -2.91 14.62
CA ALA A 37 2.61 -1.95 15.29
C ALA A 37 3.52 -0.94 15.98
N GLY A 38 3.71 0.25 15.36
CA GLY A 38 4.34 1.37 16.02
C GLY A 38 5.47 2.10 15.30
N ALA A 39 6.05 1.57 14.22
CA ALA A 39 7.02 2.32 13.45
C ALA A 39 6.31 3.29 12.50
N THR A 40 6.60 4.60 12.63
CA THR A 40 6.15 5.57 11.63
C THR A 40 6.78 5.23 10.28
N PRO A 41 5.98 5.12 9.19
CA PRO A 41 6.50 4.83 7.87
C PRO A 41 7.58 5.84 7.47
N THR A 42 8.80 5.38 7.21
CA THR A 42 9.95 6.25 6.93
C THR A 42 10.06 6.59 5.45
N THR A 43 9.61 5.71 4.57
CA THR A 43 9.67 5.89 3.11
C THR A 43 8.28 6.05 2.48
N SER A 44 8.23 6.56 1.25
CA SER A 44 7.00 6.60 0.43
C SER A 44 6.37 5.23 0.29
N GLU A 45 7.22 4.22 0.13
CA GLU A 45 6.79 2.85 -0.08
C GLU A 45 6.20 2.25 1.21
N ASP A 46 6.81 2.50 2.35
CA ASP A 46 6.27 2.09 3.65
C ASP A 46 4.90 2.71 3.90
N ARG A 47 4.73 4.00 3.56
CA ARG A 47 3.44 4.69 3.68
C ARG A 47 2.38 4.10 2.76
N ALA A 48 2.73 3.81 1.50
CA ALA A 48 1.83 3.19 0.55
C ALA A 48 1.43 1.78 0.99
N ASN A 49 2.37 0.99 1.50
CA ASN A 49 2.11 -0.33 2.04
C ASN A 49 1.21 -0.28 3.28
N ALA A 50 1.47 0.62 4.22
CA ALA A 50 0.62 0.82 5.39
C ALA A 50 -0.81 1.22 5.01
N LEU A 51 -0.98 2.16 4.05
CA LEU A 51 -2.28 2.53 3.52
C LEU A 51 -3.00 1.34 2.88
N THR A 52 -2.28 0.52 2.11
CA THR A 52 -2.84 -0.64 1.43
C THR A 52 -3.28 -1.71 2.42
N THR A 53 -2.47 -2.00 3.43
CA THR A 53 -2.80 -2.94 4.50
C THR A 53 -4.05 -2.51 5.27
N ASN A 54 -4.11 -1.23 5.66
CA ASN A 54 -5.27 -0.67 6.33
C ASN A 54 -6.54 -0.75 5.47
N MET A 55 -6.44 -0.47 4.17
CA MET A 55 -7.57 -0.59 3.25
C MET A 55 -7.98 -2.04 3.05
N ALA A 56 -7.03 -2.97 2.91
CA ALA A 56 -7.31 -4.39 2.77
C ALA A 56 -8.14 -4.93 3.94
N GLN A 57 -7.74 -4.60 5.16
CA GLN A 57 -8.44 -4.98 6.38
C GLN A 57 -9.82 -4.31 6.50
N ALA A 58 -9.86 -2.99 6.29
CA ALA A 58 -11.08 -2.21 6.49
C ALA A 58 -12.18 -2.49 5.47
N LEU A 59 -11.81 -2.88 4.25
CA LEU A 59 -12.73 -3.07 3.11
C LEU A 59 -12.92 -4.53 2.74
N GLY A 60 -12.11 -5.46 3.28
CA GLY A 60 -12.13 -6.87 2.89
C GLY A 60 -11.72 -7.08 1.44
N LEU A 61 -10.55 -6.53 1.06
CA LEU A 61 -10.08 -6.61 -0.32
C LEU A 61 -9.62 -8.03 -0.67
N THR A 62 -9.92 -8.46 -1.89
CA THR A 62 -9.33 -9.67 -2.46
C THR A 62 -7.84 -9.49 -2.76
N PRO A 63 -7.04 -10.57 -2.87
CA PRO A 63 -5.63 -10.46 -3.24
C PRO A 63 -5.39 -9.65 -4.53
N ALA A 64 -6.21 -9.86 -5.55
CA ALA A 64 -6.13 -9.12 -6.81
C ALA A 64 -6.42 -7.62 -6.64
N GLN A 65 -7.38 -7.27 -5.77
CA GLN A 65 -7.65 -5.87 -5.44
C GLN A 65 -6.51 -5.24 -4.63
N VAL A 66 -5.90 -5.99 -3.70
CA VAL A 66 -4.77 -5.51 -2.90
C VAL A 66 -3.61 -5.06 -3.79
N GLU A 67 -3.26 -5.82 -4.83
CA GLU A 67 -2.18 -5.43 -5.75
C GLU A 67 -2.51 -4.14 -6.52
N LYS A 68 -3.73 -4.02 -7.03
CA LYS A 68 -4.18 -2.80 -7.73
C LYS A 68 -4.21 -1.60 -6.79
N VAL A 69 -4.75 -1.75 -5.59
CA VAL A 69 -4.80 -0.69 -4.57
C VAL A 69 -3.39 -0.29 -4.12
N ARG A 70 -2.45 -1.24 -4.03
CA ARG A 70 -1.04 -0.94 -3.74
C ARG A 70 -0.43 -0.04 -4.81
N ALA A 71 -0.61 -0.37 -6.08
CA ALA A 71 -0.12 0.45 -7.19
C ALA A 71 -0.67 1.89 -7.14
N ILE A 72 -1.98 2.03 -6.91
CA ILE A 72 -2.66 3.32 -6.77
C ILE A 72 -2.10 4.10 -5.58
N ASN A 73 -1.95 3.48 -4.42
CA ASN A 73 -1.42 4.12 -3.22
C ASN A 73 0.03 4.55 -3.39
N THR A 74 0.87 3.69 -4.00
CA THR A 74 2.28 4.00 -4.27
C THR A 74 2.40 5.22 -5.18
N SER A 75 1.66 5.26 -6.28
CA SER A 75 1.63 6.41 -7.20
C SER A 75 1.18 7.69 -6.48
N SER A 76 0.08 7.63 -5.74
CA SER A 76 -0.44 8.79 -5.01
C SER A 76 0.53 9.33 -3.96
N VAL A 77 1.14 8.45 -3.16
CA VAL A 77 2.10 8.87 -2.12
C VAL A 77 3.32 9.53 -2.74
N ARG A 78 3.89 8.94 -3.80
CA ARG A 78 5.03 9.51 -4.53
C ARG A 78 4.69 10.88 -5.12
N ASN A 79 3.51 11.03 -5.73
CA ASN A 79 3.06 12.29 -6.30
C ASN A 79 2.87 13.38 -5.23
N VAL A 80 2.31 13.04 -4.06
CA VAL A 80 2.19 13.98 -2.92
C VAL A 80 3.56 14.41 -2.43
N GLU A 81 4.52 13.51 -2.33
CA GLU A 81 5.88 13.87 -1.91
C GLU A 81 6.59 14.74 -2.94
N ALA A 82 6.47 14.43 -4.22
CA ALA A 82 6.99 15.27 -5.30
C ALA A 82 6.35 16.67 -5.27
N ALA A 83 5.04 16.78 -5.06
CA ALA A 83 4.34 18.05 -4.92
C ALA A 83 4.86 18.85 -3.71
N ARG A 84 5.06 18.21 -2.55
CA ARG A 84 5.63 18.85 -1.35
C ARG A 84 7.02 19.38 -1.58
N GLN A 85 7.86 18.65 -2.30
CA GLN A 85 9.21 19.10 -2.67
C GLN A 85 9.16 20.31 -3.60
N ARG A 86 8.33 20.21 -4.65
CA ARG A 86 8.22 21.22 -5.71
C ARG A 86 7.61 22.53 -5.22
N PHE A 87 6.59 22.45 -4.38
CA PHE A 87 5.78 23.60 -3.93
C PHE A 87 5.95 23.92 -2.45
N ARG A 88 7.09 23.58 -1.85
CA ARG A 88 7.34 23.80 -0.43
C ARG A 88 7.22 25.26 0.00
N GLN A 89 7.42 26.22 -0.92
CA GLN A 89 7.31 27.67 -0.68
C GLN A 89 6.00 28.26 -1.20
N ASP A 90 5.10 27.43 -1.77
CA ASP A 90 3.81 27.87 -2.27
C ASP A 90 2.69 26.96 -1.73
N PRO A 91 2.19 27.25 -0.53
CA PRO A 91 1.17 26.41 0.12
C PRO A 91 -0.14 26.34 -0.67
N THR A 92 -0.47 27.38 -1.43
CA THR A 92 -1.71 27.41 -2.22
C THR A 92 -1.62 26.43 -3.39
N LYS A 93 -0.54 26.47 -4.15
CA LYS A 93 -0.31 25.50 -5.21
C LYS A 93 -0.20 24.08 -4.67
N LEU A 94 0.54 23.90 -3.56
CA LEU A 94 0.66 22.59 -2.93
C LEU A 94 -0.71 21.99 -2.60
N ARG A 95 -1.62 22.79 -2.03
CA ARG A 95 -2.97 22.33 -1.69
C ARG A 95 -3.73 21.87 -2.94
N GLY A 96 -3.73 22.65 -4.01
CA GLY A 96 -4.39 22.30 -5.27
C GLY A 96 -3.85 20.97 -5.83
N TYR A 97 -2.53 20.81 -5.90
CA TYR A 97 -1.93 19.55 -6.37
C TYR A 97 -2.26 18.34 -5.50
N ILE A 98 -2.31 18.50 -4.18
CA ILE A 98 -2.71 17.40 -3.27
C ILE A 98 -4.18 17.04 -3.50
N GLU A 99 -5.04 18.01 -3.73
CA GLU A 99 -6.45 17.80 -4.04
C GLU A 99 -6.61 17.04 -5.37
N ASP A 100 -5.95 17.48 -6.44
CA ASP A 100 -5.97 16.80 -7.74
C ASP A 100 -5.48 15.36 -7.65
N ILE A 101 -4.38 15.11 -6.91
CA ILE A 101 -3.89 13.76 -6.66
C ILE A 101 -4.94 12.93 -5.90
N GLY A 102 -5.62 13.54 -4.94
CA GLY A 102 -6.69 12.91 -4.17
C GLY A 102 -7.88 12.51 -5.02
N LEU A 103 -8.31 13.38 -5.93
CA LEU A 103 -9.41 13.12 -6.87
C LEU A 103 -9.03 12.01 -7.87
N ALA A 104 -7.86 12.09 -8.48
CA ALA A 104 -7.38 11.07 -9.40
C ALA A 104 -7.28 9.69 -8.72
N ARG A 105 -6.81 9.65 -7.47
CA ARG A 105 -6.78 8.42 -6.67
C ARG A 105 -8.18 7.88 -6.40
N LEU A 106 -9.14 8.75 -6.12
CA LEU A 106 -10.52 8.37 -5.85
C LEU A 106 -11.16 7.69 -7.07
N GLU A 107 -10.97 8.24 -8.26
CA GLU A 107 -11.44 7.64 -9.52
C GLU A 107 -10.82 6.27 -9.77
N GLN A 108 -9.50 6.14 -9.63
CA GLN A 108 -8.83 4.85 -9.78
C GLN A 108 -9.32 3.79 -8.77
N LEU A 109 -9.59 4.18 -7.53
CA LEU A 109 -10.13 3.28 -6.51
C LEU A 109 -11.57 2.85 -6.84
N LYS A 110 -12.37 3.72 -7.43
CA LYS A 110 -13.73 3.40 -7.87
C LYS A 110 -13.75 2.28 -8.92
N ASP A 111 -12.75 2.25 -9.81
CA ASP A 111 -12.62 1.21 -10.85
C ASP A 111 -12.18 -0.15 -10.29
N VAL A 112 -11.53 -0.17 -9.14
CA VAL A 112 -10.97 -1.39 -8.52
C VAL A 112 -11.90 -1.97 -7.45
N LEU A 113 -12.59 -1.11 -6.71
CA LEU A 113 -13.44 -1.49 -5.59
C LEU A 113 -14.86 -1.83 -6.07
N THR A 114 -15.49 -2.77 -5.40
CA THR A 114 -16.95 -2.96 -5.59
C THR A 114 -17.72 -1.74 -5.06
N PRO A 115 -18.95 -1.49 -5.51
CA PRO A 115 -19.75 -0.36 -5.02
C PRO A 115 -19.86 -0.31 -3.49
N ALA A 116 -20.05 -1.46 -2.84
CA ALA A 116 -20.14 -1.57 -1.38
C ALA A 116 -18.81 -1.23 -0.69
N GLN A 117 -17.67 -1.69 -1.24
CA GLN A 117 -16.34 -1.36 -0.74
C GLN A 117 -16.04 0.13 -0.93
N PHE A 118 -16.40 0.70 -2.07
CA PHE A 118 -16.19 2.11 -2.36
C PHE A 118 -17.00 3.01 -1.42
N THR A 119 -18.27 2.70 -1.19
CA THR A 119 -19.13 3.43 -0.22
C THR A 119 -18.52 3.38 1.19
N ARG A 120 -18.01 2.20 1.62
CA ARG A 120 -17.33 2.05 2.92
C ARG A 120 -16.03 2.85 2.97
N TYR A 121 -15.28 2.89 1.87
CA TYR A 121 -14.07 3.70 1.76
C TYR A 121 -14.36 5.20 1.89
N GLN A 122 -15.39 5.71 1.19
CA GLN A 122 -15.79 7.11 1.28
C GLN A 122 -16.19 7.50 2.69
N ARG A 123 -17.01 6.69 3.36
CA ARG A 123 -17.41 6.94 4.75
C ARG A 123 -16.20 7.06 5.69
N LYS A 124 -15.26 6.11 5.59
CA LYS A 124 -14.04 6.16 6.42
C LYS A 124 -13.14 7.36 6.11
N ARG A 125 -13.14 7.83 4.87
CA ARG A 125 -12.43 9.04 4.47
C ARG A 125 -13.09 10.29 5.06
N GLU A 126 -14.39 10.38 5.00
CA GLU A 126 -15.20 11.47 5.56
C GLU A 126 -15.05 11.55 7.09
N GLU A 127 -15.15 10.40 7.78
CA GLU A 127 -14.88 10.30 9.22
C GLU A 127 -13.50 10.86 9.60
N LYS A 128 -12.46 10.50 8.84
CA LYS A 128 -11.09 10.99 9.08
C LYS A 128 -10.92 12.49 8.81
N MET A 129 -11.71 13.04 7.91
CA MET A 129 -11.69 14.48 7.60
C MET A 129 -12.59 15.30 8.50
N GLY A 130 -13.31 14.66 9.44
CA GLY A 130 -14.29 15.33 10.31
C GLY A 130 -15.51 15.85 9.56
N ILE A 131 -15.79 15.30 8.37
CA ILE A 131 -16.99 15.64 7.60
C ILE A 131 -18.13 14.78 8.13
N PRO A 132 -19.26 15.39 8.59
CA PRO A 132 -20.42 14.61 9.00
C PRO A 132 -20.90 13.73 7.86
N THR A 133 -21.00 12.43 8.10
CA THR A 133 -21.53 11.50 7.10
C THR A 133 -23.02 11.74 6.96
N THR A 134 -23.46 12.16 5.77
CA THR A 134 -24.88 12.44 5.46
C THR A 134 -25.78 11.21 5.48
N GLN A 135 -25.24 10.03 5.77
CA GLN A 135 -25.99 8.78 5.85
C GLN A 135 -26.76 8.58 7.18
N GLY A 136 -26.70 9.55 8.09
CA GLY A 136 -27.46 9.57 9.35
C GLY A 136 -28.66 10.54 9.34
N THR A 137 -28.87 11.30 8.28
CA THR A 137 -29.94 12.32 8.21
C THR A 137 -31.10 11.88 7.32
N GLN A 138 -31.48 10.61 7.38
CA GLN A 138 -32.83 10.24 6.99
C GLN A 138 -33.71 10.36 8.21
N GLY A 139 -34.17 11.57 8.52
CA GLY A 139 -35.17 11.73 9.53
C GLY A 139 -35.09 12.95 10.45
N ASN A 140 -34.35 14.02 10.10
CA ASN A 140 -34.54 15.28 10.82
C ASN A 140 -34.45 16.44 9.84
N GLN A 141 -35.60 16.78 9.27
CA GLN A 141 -35.80 18.03 8.58
C GLN A 141 -35.51 19.16 9.58
N PRO A 142 -34.69 20.17 9.23
CA PRO A 142 -34.40 21.25 10.15
C PRO A 142 -35.71 21.93 10.51
N PRO A 143 -35.99 22.22 11.80
CA PRO A 143 -37.17 22.95 12.20
C PRO A 143 -36.95 24.40 11.75
N GLY A 144 -37.72 24.84 10.76
CA GLY A 144 -37.71 26.27 10.40
C GLY A 144 -38.07 26.69 8.99
N LEU A 145 -38.73 25.86 8.18
CA LEU A 145 -39.44 26.35 7.03
C LEU A 145 -40.93 25.98 7.19
N GLY A 146 -41.54 26.62 8.16
CA GLY A 146 -42.99 26.68 8.28
C GLY A 146 -43.54 27.33 7.01
N ASN A 147 -44.32 26.53 6.31
CA ASN A 147 -45.16 26.95 5.23
C ASN A 147 -46.22 27.88 5.82
N ASN A 148 -46.01 29.20 5.71
CA ASN A 148 -47.11 30.15 5.84
C ASN A 148 -47.68 30.36 4.45
N GLY A 149 -48.62 29.49 4.09
CA GLY A 149 -49.51 29.70 2.99
C GLY A 149 -50.84 30.22 3.55
N GLU A 150 -51.18 31.39 3.16
CA GLU A 150 -52.52 31.84 2.86
C GLU A 150 -52.47 32.73 1.66
#